data_fd65511a7b53f6fbfecdb053c29e08d5
#
_entry.id   fd65511a7b53f6fbfecdb053c29e08d5
#
_cell.length_a   1.000
_cell.length_b   1.000
_cell.length_c   1.000
_cell.angle_alpha   90.00
_cell.angle_beta   90.00
_cell.angle_gamma   90.00
#
_symmetry.space_group_name_H-M   'P 1'
#
loop_
_entity.id
_entity.type
_entity.pdbx_description
1 polymer ?
#
loop_
_entity_poly.entity_id
_entity_poly.type
_entity_poly.pdbx_seq_one_letter_code
_entity_poly.pdbx_strand_id
1 'polypeptide(L)'
;MADNYVMKLMCAGATFSNMCDRFVDEGYKPLMKMPTFEEKLEMFAKIGGMSAIGYGTYLGEEMDDPIAYKDKLAQYGFVVGSCGPDNYTKAHWKYGTFAARDPQTRREIVELGKRHMDWAEAADAVDIMFWMAHDGYNYPFQDDYVTHYKYMRDCIAEIAGHNKNVKCTLEYKNYEPLTHQYASDVSKVILLCQEVNKMTGYDNCKLIVDYGHALFGNENPAESVALANAFDLLAMIHLNDNMGRFDDDLNFGTVSFWQGLEFFWKLQQIGYVNMDLHDKNGWFIMDNWPARMDGIEATTEFVRMNNHMMRLAASLPHDKIKELQKQDGNPPHIYKILRECVLKDI
;
A
#
# COMPACT_ATOMS: atom_id res chain seq x y z
N MET A 1 -17.70 24.77 2.16
CA MET A 1 -16.62 24.70 3.15
C MET A 1 -15.66 23.69 2.60
N ALA A 2 -14.43 24.08 2.33
CA ALA A 2 -13.42 23.14 1.90
C ALA A 2 -13.30 22.07 2.99
N ASP A 3 -13.53 20.82 2.63
CA ASP A 3 -13.27 19.71 3.52
C ASP A 3 -11.78 19.73 3.83
N ASN A 4 -11.45 20.07 5.09
CA ASN A 4 -10.05 20.02 5.53
C ASN A 4 -9.59 18.57 5.43
N TYR A 5 -8.63 18.31 4.58
CA TYR A 5 -7.99 17.02 4.49
C TYR A 5 -7.33 16.67 5.81
N VAL A 6 -7.48 15.42 6.21
CA VAL A 6 -6.88 14.88 7.44
C VAL A 6 -5.87 13.78 7.15
N MET A 7 -5.63 13.49 5.86
CA MET A 7 -4.76 12.41 5.39
C MET A 7 -3.93 12.86 4.20
N LYS A 8 -2.68 12.43 4.15
CA LYS A 8 -1.82 12.52 2.96
C LYS A 8 -2.12 11.33 2.06
N LEU A 9 -2.95 11.54 1.04
CA LEU A 9 -3.39 10.51 0.10
C LEU A 9 -2.59 10.58 -1.20
N MET A 10 -2.24 9.42 -1.72
CA MET A 10 -1.77 9.24 -3.09
C MET A 10 -2.65 8.22 -3.82
N CYS A 11 -2.65 8.27 -5.14
CA CYS A 11 -3.48 7.42 -5.98
C CYS A 11 -2.70 6.20 -6.46
N ALA A 12 -3.39 5.05 -6.49
CA ALA A 12 -2.89 3.85 -7.15
C ALA A 12 -2.96 3.96 -8.69
N GLY A 13 -2.03 3.30 -9.36
CA GLY A 13 -1.93 3.32 -10.82
C GLY A 13 -3.11 2.68 -11.54
N ALA A 14 -3.78 1.73 -10.90
CA ALA A 14 -4.90 0.98 -11.47
C ALA A 14 -6.18 1.80 -11.69
N THR A 15 -6.38 2.90 -10.99
CA THR A 15 -7.63 3.69 -10.96
C THR A 15 -8.14 4.06 -12.36
N PHE A 16 -7.26 4.44 -13.29
CA PHE A 16 -7.62 4.84 -14.66
C PHE A 16 -7.10 3.87 -15.72
N SER A 17 -6.81 2.65 -15.35
CA SER A 17 -6.29 1.64 -16.26
C SER A 17 -7.41 0.70 -16.75
N ASN A 18 -7.20 0.10 -17.94
CA ASN A 18 -8.00 -1.02 -18.40
C ASN A 18 -7.37 -2.31 -17.87
N MET A 19 -7.77 -2.72 -16.67
CA MET A 19 -7.26 -3.94 -16.05
C MET A 19 -7.99 -5.16 -16.58
N CYS A 20 -7.26 -6.26 -16.74
CA CYS A 20 -7.81 -7.56 -17.13
C CYS A 20 -7.57 -8.60 -16.04
N ASP A 21 -8.32 -9.67 -16.09
CA ASP A 21 -8.15 -10.84 -15.24
C ASP A 21 -8.24 -12.14 -16.06
N ARG A 22 -8.19 -13.29 -15.39
CA ARG A 22 -8.29 -14.61 -16.05
C ARG A 22 -9.65 -14.90 -16.70
N PHE A 23 -10.64 -14.04 -16.53
CA PHE A 23 -11.99 -14.20 -17.09
C PHE A 23 -12.28 -13.18 -18.21
N VAL A 24 -11.62 -12.04 -18.18
CA VAL A 24 -11.82 -10.93 -19.12
C VAL A 24 -10.46 -10.44 -19.60
N ASP A 25 -9.87 -11.16 -20.56
CA ASP A 25 -8.51 -10.93 -21.06
C ASP A 25 -8.37 -9.63 -21.86
N GLU A 26 -9.46 -9.14 -22.47
CA GLU A 26 -9.51 -7.82 -23.14
C GLU A 26 -9.64 -6.65 -22.16
N GLY A 27 -9.76 -6.93 -20.86
CA GLY A 27 -10.01 -5.93 -19.82
C GLY A 27 -11.48 -5.49 -19.75
N TYR A 28 -11.82 -4.84 -18.64
CA TYR A 28 -13.19 -4.41 -18.36
C TYR A 28 -13.61 -3.13 -19.08
N LYS A 29 -12.67 -2.41 -19.67
CA LYS A 29 -12.87 -1.15 -20.41
C LYS A 29 -12.18 -1.19 -21.78
N PRO A 30 -12.45 -2.19 -22.64
CA PRO A 30 -11.67 -2.42 -23.87
C PRO A 30 -11.80 -1.31 -24.90
N LEU A 31 -12.91 -0.54 -24.86
CA LEU A 31 -13.12 0.60 -25.76
C LEU A 31 -12.64 1.93 -25.18
N MET A 32 -12.10 1.92 -23.95
CA MET A 32 -11.58 3.12 -23.34
C MET A 32 -10.27 3.53 -23.99
N LYS A 33 -10.23 4.77 -24.49
CA LYS A 33 -8.93 5.39 -24.81
C LYS A 33 -8.16 5.56 -23.52
N MET A 34 -7.00 4.94 -23.40
CA MET A 34 -6.14 5.14 -22.24
C MET A 34 -5.75 6.62 -22.11
N PRO A 35 -6.02 7.26 -20.96
CA PRO A 35 -5.63 8.65 -20.77
C PRO A 35 -4.10 8.78 -20.76
N THR A 36 -3.60 9.85 -21.35
CA THR A 36 -2.19 10.23 -21.23
C THR A 36 -1.87 10.58 -19.76
N PHE A 37 -0.58 10.64 -19.45
CA PHE A 37 -0.16 11.04 -18.09
C PHE A 37 -0.73 12.41 -17.69
N GLU A 38 -0.72 13.39 -18.59
CA GLU A 38 -1.28 14.71 -18.35
C GLU A 38 -2.79 14.68 -18.11
N GLU A 39 -3.55 13.95 -18.95
CA GLU A 39 -4.98 13.73 -18.74
C GLU A 39 -5.26 13.07 -17.38
N LYS A 40 -4.44 12.10 -16.93
CA LYS A 40 -4.53 11.51 -15.58
C LYS A 40 -4.32 12.57 -14.48
N LEU A 41 -3.31 13.44 -14.61
CA LEU A 41 -3.06 14.51 -13.63
C LEU A 41 -4.24 15.49 -13.53
N GLU A 42 -4.86 15.86 -14.66
CA GLU A 42 -6.07 16.68 -14.68
C GLU A 42 -7.25 15.98 -13.97
N MET A 43 -7.42 14.67 -14.20
CA MET A 43 -8.45 13.87 -13.54
C MET A 43 -8.22 13.82 -12.02
N PHE A 44 -7.00 13.58 -11.56
CA PHE A 44 -6.64 13.60 -10.14
C PHE A 44 -6.85 14.98 -9.51
N ALA A 45 -6.45 16.03 -10.18
CA ALA A 45 -6.68 17.41 -9.73
C ALA A 45 -8.18 17.73 -9.61
N LYS A 46 -9.00 17.23 -10.53
CA LYS A 46 -10.46 17.36 -10.51
C LYS A 46 -11.11 16.64 -9.34
N ILE A 47 -10.66 15.43 -9.02
CA ILE A 47 -11.15 14.66 -7.87
C ILE A 47 -10.82 15.44 -6.58
N GLY A 48 -9.60 15.95 -6.46
CA GLY A 48 -9.10 16.62 -5.27
C GLY A 48 -8.86 15.66 -4.10
N GLY A 49 -8.29 16.18 -3.01
CA GLY A 49 -8.06 15.40 -1.80
C GLY A 49 -6.85 14.49 -1.81
N MET A 50 -6.12 14.47 -2.91
CA MET A 50 -4.83 13.80 -3.01
C MET A 50 -3.70 14.82 -2.93
N SER A 51 -2.54 14.37 -2.45
CA SER A 51 -1.36 15.22 -2.26
C SER A 51 -0.15 14.72 -3.04
N ALA A 52 -0.17 13.48 -3.51
CA ALA A 52 0.93 12.87 -4.23
C ALA A 52 0.47 11.96 -5.35
N ILE A 53 1.30 11.80 -6.35
CA ILE A 53 1.16 10.84 -7.45
C ILE A 53 2.42 9.99 -7.50
N GLY A 54 2.26 8.66 -7.58
CA GLY A 54 3.38 7.71 -7.70
C GLY A 54 4.03 7.72 -9.08
N TYR A 55 5.14 7.00 -9.21
CA TYR A 55 5.82 6.71 -10.47
C TYR A 55 5.95 5.19 -10.64
N GLY A 56 5.91 4.71 -11.87
CA GLY A 56 6.09 3.29 -12.19
C GLY A 56 4.81 2.66 -12.71
N THR A 57 4.58 1.39 -12.43
CA THR A 57 3.49 0.61 -13.02
C THR A 57 2.18 1.39 -13.10
N TYR A 58 1.69 1.61 -14.31
CA TYR A 58 0.48 2.37 -14.67
C TYR A 58 0.54 3.91 -14.53
N LEU A 59 1.60 4.48 -13.99
CA LEU A 59 1.69 5.93 -13.75
C LEU A 59 3.07 6.46 -14.15
N GLY A 60 3.08 7.44 -15.05
CA GLY A 60 4.24 8.28 -15.33
C GLY A 60 5.44 7.62 -16.01
N GLU A 61 5.35 6.34 -16.41
CA GLU A 61 6.45 5.63 -17.10
C GLU A 61 6.89 6.27 -18.43
N GLU A 62 6.03 7.08 -19.02
CA GLU A 62 6.33 7.87 -20.22
C GLU A 62 7.27 9.06 -19.94
N MET A 63 7.62 9.33 -18.69
CA MET A 63 8.49 10.43 -18.28
C MET A 63 9.62 9.94 -17.37
N ASP A 64 10.71 9.48 -17.96
CA ASP A 64 11.84 8.88 -17.22
C ASP A 64 12.71 9.88 -16.45
N ASP A 65 12.70 11.17 -16.81
CA ASP A 65 13.47 12.20 -16.12
C ASP A 65 12.84 12.54 -14.77
N PRO A 66 13.51 12.22 -13.65
CA PRO A 66 12.95 12.41 -12.31
C PRO A 66 12.69 13.88 -11.95
N ILE A 67 13.52 14.79 -12.46
CA ILE A 67 13.34 16.22 -12.20
C ILE A 67 12.17 16.77 -13.02
N ALA A 68 12.09 16.43 -14.30
CA ALA A 68 10.97 16.83 -15.15
C ALA A 68 9.65 16.24 -14.63
N TYR A 69 9.65 15.02 -14.11
CA TYR A 69 8.49 14.40 -13.47
C TYR A 69 8.04 15.18 -12.23
N LYS A 70 8.97 15.48 -11.31
CA LYS A 70 8.71 16.26 -10.10
C LYS A 70 8.14 17.64 -10.44
N ASP A 71 8.76 18.33 -11.41
CA ASP A 71 8.33 19.66 -11.85
C ASP A 71 6.93 19.63 -12.49
N LYS A 72 6.63 18.57 -13.23
CA LYS A 72 5.30 18.38 -13.83
C LYS A 72 4.22 18.18 -12.76
N LEU A 73 4.48 17.34 -11.74
CA LEU A 73 3.56 17.13 -10.62
C LEU A 73 3.31 18.43 -9.83
N ALA A 74 4.36 19.21 -9.59
CA ALA A 74 4.28 20.46 -8.86
C ALA A 74 3.33 21.49 -9.53
N GLN A 75 3.20 21.46 -10.87
CA GLN A 75 2.26 22.32 -11.61
C GLN A 75 0.80 22.05 -11.23
N TYR A 76 0.49 20.84 -10.77
CA TYR A 76 -0.84 20.43 -10.31
C TYR A 76 -0.98 20.43 -8.78
N GLY A 77 0.07 20.83 -8.07
CA GLY A 77 0.09 20.86 -6.60
C GLY A 77 0.36 19.51 -5.94
N PHE A 78 0.91 18.53 -6.69
CA PHE A 78 1.28 17.22 -6.17
C PHE A 78 2.77 17.13 -5.88
N VAL A 79 3.13 16.29 -4.89
CA VAL A 79 4.50 15.80 -4.69
C VAL A 79 4.66 14.40 -5.30
N VAL A 80 5.91 13.95 -5.44
CA VAL A 80 6.19 12.59 -5.93
C VAL A 80 5.92 11.59 -4.82
N GLY A 81 5.00 10.66 -5.10
CA GLY A 81 4.62 9.58 -4.19
C GLY A 81 5.57 8.38 -4.21
N SER A 82 5.03 7.18 -4.05
CA SER A 82 5.79 5.95 -4.17
C SER A 82 6.30 5.72 -5.59
N CYS A 83 7.52 5.20 -5.70
CA CYS A 83 8.11 4.75 -6.95
C CYS A 83 8.03 3.21 -7.01
N GLY A 84 7.14 2.67 -7.85
CA GLY A 84 6.86 1.23 -7.94
C GLY A 84 7.45 0.59 -9.19
N PRO A 85 8.60 -0.12 -9.11
CA PRO A 85 9.12 -0.88 -10.24
C PRO A 85 8.14 -1.96 -10.70
N ASP A 86 8.01 -2.15 -12.02
CA ASP A 86 7.19 -3.22 -12.57
C ASP A 86 7.89 -4.58 -12.42
N ASN A 87 7.62 -5.26 -11.31
CA ASN A 87 8.16 -6.58 -10.98
C ASN A 87 7.11 -7.70 -11.06
N TYR A 88 5.91 -7.45 -11.63
CA TYR A 88 4.85 -8.46 -11.62
C TYR A 88 3.99 -8.49 -12.90
N THR A 89 3.88 -7.44 -13.70
CA THR A 89 2.96 -7.43 -14.86
C THR A 89 3.51 -8.18 -16.09
N LYS A 90 4.80 -8.45 -16.15
CA LYS A 90 5.42 -9.09 -17.31
C LYS A 90 5.52 -10.61 -17.17
N ALA A 91 5.23 -11.33 -18.24
CA ALA A 91 5.21 -12.79 -18.24
C ALA A 91 6.55 -13.46 -17.84
N HIS A 92 7.68 -12.79 -18.01
CA HIS A 92 8.99 -13.33 -17.59
C HIS A 92 9.15 -13.44 -16.08
N TRP A 93 8.40 -12.65 -15.28
CA TRP A 93 8.38 -12.73 -13.84
C TRP A 93 7.59 -13.91 -13.26
N LYS A 94 6.89 -14.68 -14.08
CA LYS A 94 5.95 -15.74 -13.68
C LYS A 94 6.50 -16.82 -12.72
N TYR A 95 7.81 -16.94 -12.58
CA TYR A 95 8.48 -17.90 -11.68
C TYR A 95 9.17 -17.24 -10.49
N GLY A 96 8.78 -16.01 -10.16
CA GLY A 96 9.37 -15.20 -9.10
C GLY A 96 10.28 -14.12 -9.63
N THR A 97 10.57 -13.21 -8.74
CA THR A 97 11.53 -12.10 -8.93
C THR A 97 12.68 -12.22 -7.94
N PHE A 98 12.46 -11.81 -6.72
CA PHE A 98 13.45 -11.84 -5.62
C PHE A 98 13.81 -13.28 -5.20
N ALA A 99 12.81 -14.17 -5.18
CA ALA A 99 12.97 -15.57 -4.81
C ALA A 99 13.12 -16.50 -6.02
N ALA A 100 13.29 -15.97 -7.24
CA ALA A 100 13.42 -16.77 -8.45
C ALA A 100 14.57 -17.78 -8.35
N ARG A 101 14.37 -19.00 -8.92
CA ARG A 101 15.45 -20.01 -9.00
C ARG A 101 16.58 -19.57 -9.91
N ASP A 102 16.22 -18.90 -11.01
CA ASP A 102 17.19 -18.38 -11.96
C ASP A 102 17.95 -17.18 -11.36
N PRO A 103 19.28 -17.26 -11.23
CA PRO A 103 20.06 -16.16 -10.71
C PRO A 103 20.08 -14.92 -11.64
N GLN A 104 19.84 -15.09 -12.94
CA GLN A 104 19.77 -13.97 -13.86
C GLN A 104 18.50 -13.14 -13.57
N THR A 105 17.35 -13.78 -13.36
CA THR A 105 16.11 -13.11 -12.97
C THR A 105 16.28 -12.33 -11.67
N ARG A 106 16.95 -12.92 -10.66
CA ARG A 106 17.28 -12.21 -9.41
C ARG A 106 18.19 -11.00 -9.64
N ARG A 107 19.17 -11.11 -10.56
CA ARG A 107 20.02 -9.98 -10.93
C ARG A 107 19.22 -8.86 -11.60
N GLU A 108 18.30 -9.19 -12.49
CA GLU A 108 17.44 -8.22 -13.18
C GLU A 108 16.60 -7.39 -12.19
N ILE A 109 15.95 -8.04 -11.20
CA ILE A 109 15.15 -7.29 -10.22
C ILE A 109 16.03 -6.42 -9.31
N VAL A 110 17.22 -6.88 -8.93
CA VAL A 110 18.15 -6.09 -8.13
C VAL A 110 18.60 -4.84 -8.89
N GLU A 111 18.99 -4.97 -10.15
CA GLU A 111 19.41 -3.82 -10.96
C GLU A 111 18.22 -2.88 -11.27
N LEU A 112 17.01 -3.43 -11.46
CA LEU A 112 15.80 -2.63 -11.59
C LEU A 112 15.55 -1.81 -10.32
N GLY A 113 15.60 -2.46 -9.16
CA GLY A 113 15.40 -1.81 -7.86
C GLY A 113 16.42 -0.69 -7.59
N LYS A 114 17.71 -0.92 -7.88
CA LYS A 114 18.75 0.09 -7.72
C LYS A 114 18.51 1.33 -8.58
N ARG A 115 18.16 1.13 -9.86
CA ARG A 115 17.81 2.25 -10.75
C ARG A 115 16.62 3.05 -10.22
N HIS A 116 15.61 2.38 -9.66
CA HIS A 116 14.46 3.07 -9.08
C HIS A 116 14.82 3.78 -7.77
N MET A 117 15.78 3.28 -6.98
CA MET A 117 16.30 4.02 -5.83
C MET A 117 16.99 5.31 -6.26
N ASP A 118 17.83 5.27 -7.29
CA ASP A 118 18.50 6.47 -7.82
C ASP A 118 17.48 7.47 -8.37
N TRP A 119 16.48 6.98 -9.10
CA TRP A 119 15.40 7.80 -9.62
C TRP A 119 14.57 8.44 -8.47
N ALA A 120 14.21 7.63 -7.46
CA ALA A 120 13.42 8.08 -6.31
C ALA A 120 14.15 9.15 -5.48
N GLU A 121 15.46 9.03 -5.29
CA GLU A 121 16.26 10.05 -4.63
C GLU A 121 16.27 11.34 -5.44
N ALA A 122 16.51 11.27 -6.74
CA ALA A 122 16.54 12.45 -7.62
C ALA A 122 15.18 13.15 -7.70
N ALA A 123 14.09 12.40 -7.75
CA ALA A 123 12.73 12.94 -7.76
C ALA A 123 12.22 13.40 -6.38
N ASP A 124 12.95 13.10 -5.30
CA ASP A 124 12.51 13.28 -3.92
C ASP A 124 11.22 12.50 -3.62
N ALA A 125 11.10 11.29 -4.16
CA ALA A 125 9.96 10.42 -3.96
C ALA A 125 9.82 9.97 -2.49
N VAL A 126 8.63 9.57 -2.09
CA VAL A 126 8.35 9.11 -0.71
C VAL A 126 9.15 7.85 -0.39
N ASP A 127 9.16 6.89 -1.31
CA ASP A 127 9.88 5.61 -1.18
C ASP A 127 10.02 4.91 -2.54
N ILE A 128 10.67 3.72 -2.53
CA ILE A 128 10.43 2.70 -3.55
C ILE A 128 9.64 1.56 -2.92
N MET A 129 8.67 1.03 -3.68
CA MET A 129 7.70 0.06 -3.20
C MET A 129 7.75 -1.23 -4.02
N PHE A 130 7.75 -2.38 -3.36
CA PHE A 130 7.66 -3.68 -4.00
C PHE A 130 6.50 -4.49 -3.44
N TRP A 131 5.63 -4.95 -4.33
CA TRP A 131 4.74 -6.08 -4.10
C TRP A 131 5.33 -7.33 -4.75
N MET A 132 5.58 -8.37 -3.95
CA MET A 132 6.32 -9.57 -4.38
C MET A 132 5.36 -10.64 -4.92
N ALA A 133 4.53 -10.28 -5.90
CA ALA A 133 3.38 -11.04 -6.40
C ALA A 133 3.70 -12.49 -6.82
N HIS A 134 4.87 -12.72 -7.42
CA HIS A 134 5.24 -14.04 -7.96
C HIS A 134 6.27 -14.77 -7.10
N ASP A 135 6.63 -14.24 -5.92
CA ASP A 135 7.58 -14.85 -5.01
C ASP A 135 6.86 -15.77 -4.01
N GLY A 136 6.64 -17.01 -4.42
CA GLY A 136 5.91 -18.00 -3.67
C GLY A 136 5.74 -19.32 -4.42
N TYR A 137 4.73 -20.10 -4.02
CA TYR A 137 4.49 -21.43 -4.58
C TYR A 137 3.01 -21.82 -4.57
N ASN A 138 2.65 -22.82 -5.41
CA ASN A 138 1.28 -23.30 -5.55
C ASN A 138 1.06 -24.69 -4.98
N TYR A 139 2.09 -25.55 -4.99
CA TYR A 139 1.93 -26.98 -4.71
C TYR A 139 2.85 -27.43 -3.58
N PRO A 140 2.43 -28.44 -2.78
CA PRO A 140 3.32 -29.15 -1.85
C PRO A 140 4.55 -29.71 -2.59
N PHE A 141 5.71 -29.66 -1.94
CA PHE A 141 7.02 -30.10 -2.46
C PHE A 141 7.56 -29.27 -3.66
N GLN A 142 6.93 -28.14 -3.98
CA GLN A 142 7.37 -27.30 -5.10
C GLN A 142 8.71 -26.63 -4.84
N ASP A 143 8.95 -26.21 -3.60
CA ASP A 143 10.07 -25.31 -3.26
C ASP A 143 10.87 -25.76 -2.04
N ASP A 144 12.16 -25.35 -2.02
CA ASP A 144 12.97 -25.25 -0.81
C ASP A 144 12.71 -23.88 -0.16
N TYR A 145 11.77 -23.84 0.77
CA TYR A 145 11.25 -22.62 1.38
C TYR A 145 12.31 -21.73 2.01
N VAL A 146 13.31 -22.33 2.67
CA VAL A 146 14.39 -21.58 3.33
C VAL A 146 15.36 -20.98 2.31
N THR A 147 15.68 -21.72 1.28
CA THR A 147 16.57 -21.23 0.19
C THR A 147 15.91 -20.06 -0.55
N HIS A 148 14.63 -20.17 -0.90
CA HIS A 148 13.90 -19.11 -1.61
C HIS A 148 13.71 -17.86 -0.73
N TYR A 149 13.40 -18.04 0.56
CA TYR A 149 13.37 -16.93 1.52
C TYR A 149 14.72 -16.20 1.58
N LYS A 150 15.84 -16.92 1.62
CA LYS A 150 17.18 -16.32 1.60
C LYS A 150 17.47 -15.57 0.31
N TYR A 151 17.08 -16.10 -0.85
CA TYR A 151 17.21 -15.39 -2.12
C TYR A 151 16.48 -14.05 -2.09
N MET A 152 15.21 -14.06 -1.64
CA MET A 152 14.42 -12.85 -1.50
C MET A 152 15.09 -11.83 -0.56
N ARG A 153 15.46 -12.25 0.63
CA ARG A 153 16.17 -11.42 1.61
C ARG A 153 17.44 -10.79 1.04
N ASP A 154 18.28 -11.61 0.39
CA ASP A 154 19.59 -11.17 -0.11
C ASP A 154 19.42 -10.16 -1.27
N CYS A 155 18.46 -10.35 -2.16
CA CYS A 155 18.11 -9.39 -3.22
C CYS A 155 17.62 -8.07 -2.62
N ILE A 156 16.71 -8.11 -1.65
CA ILE A 156 16.18 -6.91 -1.00
C ILE A 156 17.29 -6.19 -0.24
N ALA A 157 18.19 -6.93 0.44
CA ALA A 157 19.33 -6.33 1.13
C ALA A 157 20.30 -5.63 0.17
N GLU A 158 20.51 -6.18 -1.03
CA GLU A 158 21.35 -5.54 -2.05
C GLU A 158 20.70 -4.25 -2.59
N ILE A 159 19.39 -4.22 -2.75
CA ILE A 159 18.65 -3.02 -3.16
C ILE A 159 18.66 -1.97 -2.03
N ALA A 160 18.20 -2.33 -0.84
CA ALA A 160 18.12 -1.42 0.30
C ALA A 160 19.50 -0.85 0.70
N GLY A 161 20.56 -1.68 0.54
CA GLY A 161 21.95 -1.28 0.78
C GLY A 161 22.51 -0.32 -0.26
N HIS A 162 21.87 -0.18 -1.43
CA HIS A 162 22.34 0.70 -2.50
C HIS A 162 22.23 2.18 -2.12
N ASN A 163 21.13 2.57 -1.48
CA ASN A 163 20.92 3.96 -1.07
C ASN A 163 20.17 4.06 0.26
N LYS A 164 20.87 4.43 1.32
CA LYS A 164 20.28 4.56 2.66
C LYS A 164 19.27 5.71 2.84
N ASN A 165 19.26 6.69 1.92
CA ASN A 165 18.41 7.88 2.01
C ASN A 165 17.00 7.60 1.46
N VAL A 166 16.82 6.51 0.72
CA VAL A 166 15.55 6.10 0.14
C VAL A 166 15.00 4.92 0.91
N LYS A 167 13.74 4.98 1.31
CA LYS A 167 13.06 3.83 1.90
C LYS A 167 12.79 2.77 0.84
N CYS A 168 13.10 1.52 1.16
CA CYS A 168 12.73 0.33 0.41
C CYS A 168 11.56 -0.33 1.14
N THR A 169 10.35 -0.21 0.62
CA THR A 169 9.15 -0.65 1.30
C THR A 169 8.60 -1.94 0.67
N LEU A 170 8.16 -2.84 1.51
CA LEU A 170 7.70 -4.17 1.13
C LEU A 170 6.22 -4.32 1.48
N GLU A 171 5.42 -4.60 0.48
CA GLU A 171 4.01 -4.92 0.64
C GLU A 171 3.83 -6.43 0.71
N TYR A 172 3.14 -6.92 1.74
CA TYR A 172 2.83 -8.34 1.87
C TYR A 172 1.41 -8.66 1.40
N LYS A 173 1.26 -9.91 0.95
CA LYS A 173 -0.05 -10.48 0.61
C LYS A 173 -0.02 -11.98 0.91
N ASN A 174 -1.09 -12.51 1.47
CA ASN A 174 -1.13 -13.90 1.93
C ASN A 174 -1.08 -14.90 0.76
N TYR A 175 -1.87 -14.68 -0.27
CA TYR A 175 -1.95 -15.44 -1.52
C TYR A 175 -2.43 -14.52 -2.66
N GLU A 176 -2.59 -15.02 -3.88
CA GLU A 176 -2.81 -14.29 -5.13
C GLU A 176 -1.58 -13.49 -5.59
N PRO A 177 -1.17 -13.72 -6.84
CA PRO A 177 -1.70 -14.72 -7.79
C PRO A 177 -1.33 -16.16 -7.48
N LEU A 178 -0.40 -16.40 -6.54
CA LEU A 178 -0.01 -17.74 -6.09
C LEU A 178 -0.84 -18.18 -4.88
N THR A 179 -0.90 -19.48 -4.60
CA THR A 179 -1.64 -19.99 -3.44
C THR A 179 -0.94 -19.71 -2.11
N HIS A 180 0.37 -19.49 -2.15
CA HIS A 180 1.19 -19.13 -1.01
C HIS A 180 2.27 -18.14 -1.45
N GLN A 181 2.43 -17.05 -0.71
CA GLN A 181 3.53 -16.11 -0.91
C GLN A 181 4.54 -16.21 0.24
N TYR A 182 5.83 -15.93 -0.03
CA TYR A 182 6.86 -15.92 1.01
C TYR A 182 6.66 -14.75 1.97
N ALA A 183 6.33 -13.58 1.44
CA ALA A 183 5.93 -12.41 2.22
C ALA A 183 4.42 -12.41 2.46
N SER A 184 3.92 -13.33 3.28
CA SER A 184 2.48 -13.63 3.38
C SER A 184 1.74 -12.92 4.49
N ASP A 185 2.44 -12.38 5.47
CA ASP A 185 1.83 -11.77 6.66
C ASP A 185 2.77 -10.75 7.29
N VAL A 186 2.20 -9.91 8.18
CA VAL A 186 2.96 -8.84 8.84
C VAL A 186 4.17 -9.37 9.60
N SER A 187 4.08 -10.51 10.26
CA SER A 187 5.16 -11.05 11.09
C SER A 187 6.36 -11.50 10.26
N LYS A 188 6.10 -12.15 9.11
CA LYS A 188 7.16 -12.56 8.18
C LYS A 188 7.88 -11.38 7.57
N VAL A 189 7.15 -10.31 7.23
CA VAL A 189 7.79 -9.12 6.66
C VAL A 189 8.52 -8.29 7.71
N ILE A 190 8.03 -8.24 8.95
CA ILE A 190 8.81 -7.71 10.08
C ILE A 190 10.16 -8.44 10.20
N LEU A 191 10.15 -9.77 10.22
CA LEU A 191 11.37 -10.57 10.25
C LEU A 191 12.30 -10.24 9.07
N LEU A 192 11.74 -10.19 7.87
CA LEU A 192 12.49 -9.90 6.65
C LEU A 192 13.14 -8.51 6.70
N CYS A 193 12.40 -7.47 7.05
CA CYS A 193 12.93 -6.11 7.19
C CYS A 193 14.02 -6.03 8.26
N GLN A 194 13.84 -6.69 9.41
CA GLN A 194 14.86 -6.73 10.46
C GLN A 194 16.14 -7.40 10.00
N GLU A 195 16.05 -8.53 9.28
CA GLU A 195 17.23 -9.20 8.72
C GLU A 195 17.93 -8.33 7.67
N VAL A 196 17.19 -7.73 6.76
CA VAL A 196 17.71 -6.81 5.74
C VAL A 196 18.42 -5.62 6.40
N ASN A 197 17.78 -4.95 7.34
CA ASN A 197 18.36 -3.80 8.04
C ASN A 197 19.62 -4.18 8.82
N LYS A 198 19.63 -5.36 9.44
CA LYS A 198 20.83 -5.90 10.09
C LYS A 198 21.96 -6.17 9.11
N MET A 199 21.66 -6.69 7.91
CA MET A 199 22.66 -7.00 6.89
C MET A 199 23.27 -5.74 6.28
N THR A 200 22.46 -4.73 6.01
CA THR A 200 22.90 -3.46 5.41
C THR A 200 23.53 -2.51 6.42
N GLY A 201 23.19 -2.62 7.69
CA GLY A 201 23.52 -1.64 8.71
C GLY A 201 22.69 -0.34 8.60
N TYR A 202 21.62 -0.35 7.80
CA TYR A 202 20.68 0.76 7.63
C TYR A 202 19.32 0.38 8.21
N ASP A 203 18.42 1.35 8.32
CA ASP A 203 17.06 1.17 8.81
C ASP A 203 15.99 1.53 7.76
N ASN A 204 16.36 1.53 6.48
CA ASN A 204 15.55 1.99 5.38
C ASN A 204 14.66 0.90 4.73
N CYS A 205 14.84 -0.38 5.08
CA CYS A 205 13.91 -1.42 4.69
C CYS A 205 12.73 -1.43 5.66
N LYS A 206 11.55 -1.11 5.16
CA LYS A 206 10.31 -0.93 5.94
C LYS A 206 9.19 -1.74 5.30
N LEU A 207 8.01 -1.75 5.92
CA LEU A 207 6.87 -2.48 5.38
C LEU A 207 5.65 -1.58 5.15
N ILE A 208 4.83 -2.03 4.24
CA ILE A 208 3.51 -1.51 3.94
C ILE A 208 2.49 -2.45 4.56
N VAL A 209 1.52 -1.91 5.25
CA VAL A 209 0.32 -2.65 5.63
C VAL A 209 -0.78 -2.27 4.65
N ASP A 210 -1.13 -3.19 3.77
CA ASP A 210 -2.36 -3.11 2.99
C ASP A 210 -3.51 -3.62 3.84
N TYR A 211 -4.54 -2.78 3.98
CA TYR A 211 -5.70 -3.07 4.82
C TYR A 211 -6.49 -4.28 4.31
N GLY A 212 -6.71 -4.35 3.00
CA GLY A 212 -7.42 -5.46 2.37
C GLY A 212 -6.61 -6.75 2.42
N HIS A 213 -5.30 -6.69 2.19
CA HIS A 213 -4.42 -7.86 2.31
C HIS A 213 -4.42 -8.43 3.72
N ALA A 214 -4.43 -7.59 4.75
CA ALA A 214 -4.54 -8.02 6.14
C ALA A 214 -5.88 -8.72 6.41
N LEU A 215 -7.02 -8.13 5.99
CA LEU A 215 -8.33 -8.77 6.09
C LEU A 215 -8.38 -10.11 5.35
N PHE A 216 -7.90 -10.12 4.12
CA PHE A 216 -7.83 -11.26 3.25
C PHE A 216 -6.97 -12.40 3.84
N GLY A 217 -5.85 -12.03 4.49
CA GLY A 217 -4.97 -12.92 5.23
C GLY A 217 -5.53 -13.38 6.58
N ASN A 218 -6.74 -12.96 6.94
CA ASN A 218 -7.37 -13.20 8.25
C ASN A 218 -6.58 -12.59 9.42
N GLU A 219 -5.89 -11.48 9.18
CA GLU A 219 -5.29 -10.64 10.21
C GLU A 219 -6.31 -9.58 10.70
N ASN A 220 -6.07 -9.01 11.88
CA ASN A 220 -6.69 -7.75 12.26
C ASN A 220 -5.80 -6.60 11.77
N PRO A 221 -6.23 -5.76 10.79
CA PRO A 221 -5.39 -4.68 10.26
C PRO A 221 -4.92 -3.68 11.32
N ALA A 222 -5.73 -3.44 12.37
CA ALA A 222 -5.34 -2.57 13.48
C ALA A 222 -4.20 -3.17 14.33
N GLU A 223 -4.18 -4.49 14.50
CA GLU A 223 -3.08 -5.21 15.15
C GLU A 223 -1.83 -5.17 14.25
N SER A 224 -1.98 -5.40 12.94
CA SER A 224 -0.86 -5.40 11.99
C SER A 224 -0.12 -4.06 11.97
N VAL A 225 -0.83 -2.91 11.92
CA VAL A 225 -0.16 -1.60 11.98
C VAL A 225 0.44 -1.31 13.37
N ALA A 226 -0.20 -1.76 14.44
CA ALA A 226 0.34 -1.59 15.79
C ALA A 226 1.65 -2.37 15.97
N LEU A 227 1.69 -3.61 15.46
CA LEU A 227 2.87 -4.46 15.51
C LEU A 227 4.00 -3.89 14.64
N ALA A 228 3.73 -3.53 13.40
CA ALA A 228 4.71 -2.91 12.50
C ALA A 228 5.31 -1.63 13.10
N ASN A 229 4.48 -0.79 13.72
CA ASN A 229 4.92 0.43 14.40
C ASN A 229 5.76 0.15 15.66
N ALA A 230 5.44 -0.90 16.41
CA ALA A 230 6.18 -1.27 17.62
C ALA A 230 7.62 -1.68 17.33
N PHE A 231 7.91 -2.12 16.10
CA PHE A 231 9.25 -2.43 15.60
C PHE A 231 9.87 -1.30 14.78
N ASP A 232 9.23 -0.14 14.69
CA ASP A 232 9.64 1.00 13.86
C ASP A 232 9.81 0.66 12.38
N LEU A 233 8.90 -0.18 11.86
CA LEU A 233 8.94 -0.66 10.48
C LEU A 233 7.77 -0.20 9.62
N LEU A 234 6.72 0.41 10.19
CA LEU A 234 5.57 0.88 9.43
C LEU A 234 5.95 2.10 8.58
N ALA A 235 5.97 1.94 7.27
CA ALA A 235 6.30 3.03 6.34
C ALA A 235 5.06 3.64 5.69
N MET A 236 4.13 2.80 5.24
CA MET A 236 3.00 3.21 4.44
C MET A 236 1.79 2.32 4.67
N ILE A 237 0.63 2.82 4.28
CA ILE A 237 -0.64 2.11 4.35
C ILE A 237 -1.30 2.15 2.98
N HIS A 238 -1.76 1.00 2.51
CA HIS A 238 -2.68 0.90 1.39
C HIS A 238 -4.12 0.74 1.91
N LEU A 239 -5.03 1.45 1.26
CA LEU A 239 -6.44 1.51 1.64
C LEU A 239 -7.30 0.95 0.51
N ASN A 240 -7.97 -0.13 0.78
CA ASN A 240 -9.01 -0.75 -0.02
C ASN A 240 -9.95 -1.52 0.91
N ASP A 241 -10.83 -2.34 0.38
CA ASP A 241 -11.69 -3.24 1.15
C ASP A 241 -11.96 -4.50 0.33
N ASN A 242 -12.34 -5.59 0.96
CA ASN A 242 -12.72 -6.82 0.27
C ASN A 242 -13.65 -7.69 1.11
N MET A 243 -14.15 -8.76 0.48
CA MET A 243 -15.06 -9.73 1.10
C MET A 243 -14.34 -10.89 1.78
N GLY A 244 -13.00 -10.83 1.93
CA GLY A 244 -12.18 -11.87 2.56
C GLY A 244 -11.99 -13.15 1.73
N ARG A 245 -12.24 -13.12 0.41
CA ARG A 245 -12.14 -14.29 -0.47
C ARG A 245 -11.09 -14.16 -1.55
N PHE A 246 -10.94 -12.98 -2.09
CA PHE A 246 -9.91 -12.53 -3.01
C PHE A 246 -9.74 -11.02 -2.86
N ASP A 247 -8.72 -10.47 -3.48
CA ASP A 247 -8.43 -9.05 -3.42
C ASP A 247 -9.32 -8.29 -4.38
N ASP A 248 -10.40 -7.77 -3.83
CA ASP A 248 -11.44 -7.09 -4.61
C ASP A 248 -11.09 -5.63 -4.92
N ASP A 249 -10.15 -5.04 -4.19
CA ASP A 249 -9.79 -3.61 -4.26
C ASP A 249 -11.00 -2.67 -4.22
N LEU A 250 -11.98 -3.00 -3.36
CA LEU A 250 -13.18 -2.20 -3.18
C LEU A 250 -12.87 -0.90 -2.43
N ASN A 251 -13.76 0.05 -2.51
CA ASN A 251 -13.62 1.28 -1.76
C ASN A 251 -13.62 1.02 -0.24
N PHE A 252 -12.61 1.53 0.45
CA PHE A 252 -12.43 1.37 1.89
C PHE A 252 -13.66 1.73 2.70
N GLY A 253 -13.98 0.91 3.70
CA GLY A 253 -15.10 1.09 4.61
C GLY A 253 -16.47 0.71 4.05
N THR A 254 -16.52 0.13 2.84
CA THR A 254 -17.80 -0.28 2.21
C THR A 254 -18.24 -1.68 2.62
N VAL A 255 -17.32 -2.52 3.07
CA VAL A 255 -17.56 -3.89 3.54
C VAL A 255 -17.26 -4.04 5.02
N SER A 256 -16.06 -3.69 5.44
CA SER A 256 -15.52 -3.91 6.78
C SER A 256 -15.52 -2.64 7.65
N PHE A 257 -16.65 -1.96 7.72
CA PHE A 257 -16.77 -0.65 8.39
C PHE A 257 -16.20 -0.60 9.82
N TRP A 258 -16.52 -1.59 10.67
CA TRP A 258 -16.07 -1.58 12.06
C TRP A 258 -14.57 -1.83 12.21
N GLN A 259 -14.03 -2.73 11.40
CA GLN A 259 -12.59 -2.97 11.33
C GLN A 259 -11.86 -1.74 10.80
N GLY A 260 -12.42 -1.06 9.78
CA GLY A 260 -11.88 0.19 9.26
C GLY A 260 -11.88 1.32 10.28
N LEU A 261 -12.94 1.42 11.09
CA LEU A 261 -13.01 2.40 12.18
C LEU A 261 -11.96 2.13 13.26
N GLU A 262 -11.79 0.87 13.67
CA GLU A 262 -10.76 0.44 14.61
C GLU A 262 -9.36 0.73 14.05
N PHE A 263 -9.15 0.45 12.78
CA PHE A 263 -7.89 0.70 12.08
C PHE A 263 -7.48 2.17 12.14
N PHE A 264 -8.36 3.09 11.72
CA PHE A 264 -8.08 4.52 11.81
C PHE A 264 -7.94 5.03 13.25
N TRP A 265 -8.71 4.48 14.19
CA TRP A 265 -8.54 4.77 15.61
C TRP A 265 -7.14 4.35 16.08
N LYS A 266 -6.66 3.17 15.68
CA LYS A 266 -5.32 2.68 16.02
C LYS A 266 -4.22 3.56 15.40
N LEU A 267 -4.35 3.97 14.14
CA LEU A 267 -3.39 4.85 13.48
C LEU A 267 -3.19 6.17 14.20
N GLN A 268 -4.26 6.73 14.76
CA GLN A 268 -4.16 7.92 15.61
C GLN A 268 -3.46 7.62 16.94
N GLN A 269 -3.72 6.45 17.54
CA GLN A 269 -3.09 6.04 18.78
C GLN A 269 -1.57 5.88 18.68
N ILE A 270 -1.08 5.42 17.54
CA ILE A 270 0.35 5.24 17.28
C ILE A 270 1.01 6.49 16.67
N GLY A 271 0.25 7.57 16.47
CA GLY A 271 0.79 8.82 15.93
C GLY A 271 1.16 8.76 14.44
N TYR A 272 0.56 7.86 13.67
CA TYR A 272 0.88 7.68 12.26
C TYR A 272 0.47 8.88 11.39
N VAL A 273 -0.63 9.54 11.75
CA VAL A 273 -1.24 10.60 10.93
C VAL A 273 -0.49 11.92 11.11
N ASN A 274 0.05 12.45 10.02
CA ASN A 274 0.58 13.81 9.97
C ASN A 274 0.23 14.47 8.62
N MET A 275 0.31 15.80 8.54
CA MET A 275 -0.06 16.59 7.35
C MET A 275 1.12 17.31 6.69
N ASP A 276 2.34 17.09 7.17
CA ASP A 276 3.53 17.64 6.54
C ASP A 276 3.87 16.84 5.27
N LEU A 277 3.70 17.45 4.10
CA LEU A 277 3.98 16.81 2.80
C LEU A 277 5.47 16.53 2.56
N HIS A 278 6.36 17.21 3.31
CA HIS A 278 7.80 16.97 3.24
C HIS A 278 8.26 15.81 4.15
N ASP A 279 7.42 15.42 5.11
CA ASP A 279 7.66 14.21 5.89
C ASP A 279 7.28 12.99 5.05
N LYS A 280 8.24 12.11 4.83
CA LYS A 280 8.07 10.84 4.08
C LYS A 280 7.33 9.75 4.89
N ASN A 281 6.84 10.06 6.09
CA ASN A 281 6.00 9.16 6.90
C ASN A 281 4.54 9.61 6.90
N GLY A 282 3.62 8.72 7.31
CA GLY A 282 2.20 9.03 7.43
C GLY A 282 1.45 9.11 6.10
N TRP A 283 1.93 8.44 5.07
CA TRP A 283 1.30 8.40 3.76
C TRP A 283 0.34 7.22 3.62
N PHE A 284 -0.71 7.45 2.83
CA PHE A 284 -1.72 6.46 2.46
C PHE A 284 -1.82 6.37 0.95
N ILE A 285 -1.87 5.18 0.40
CA ILE A 285 -2.24 4.93 -1.00
C ILE A 285 -3.70 4.47 -1.04
N MET A 286 -4.48 5.05 -1.93
CA MET A 286 -5.78 4.53 -2.32
C MET A 286 -5.52 3.42 -3.34
N ASP A 287 -5.48 2.19 -2.89
CA ASP A 287 -5.28 1.02 -3.72
C ASP A 287 -6.63 0.39 -4.05
N ASN A 288 -7.34 1.02 -4.97
CA ASN A 288 -8.65 0.59 -5.40
C ASN A 288 -8.70 0.33 -6.91
N TRP A 289 -9.52 -0.62 -7.29
CA TRP A 289 -9.71 -1.00 -8.68
C TRP A 289 -11.16 -0.87 -9.15
N PRO A 290 -11.60 0.32 -9.60
CA PRO A 290 -12.96 0.56 -10.06
C PRO A 290 -13.18 0.03 -11.50
N ALA A 291 -12.95 -1.27 -11.71
CA ALA A 291 -12.95 -1.90 -13.04
C ALA A 291 -14.27 -1.73 -13.79
N ARG A 292 -15.40 -1.74 -13.06
CA ARG A 292 -16.77 -1.68 -13.61
C ARG A 292 -17.47 -0.36 -13.32
N MET A 293 -16.75 0.67 -12.85
CA MET A 293 -17.30 1.96 -12.45
C MET A 293 -16.59 3.10 -13.18
N ASP A 294 -17.15 4.29 -13.13
CA ASP A 294 -16.44 5.50 -13.50
C ASP A 294 -15.32 5.77 -12.48
N GLY A 295 -14.08 5.91 -12.96
CA GLY A 295 -12.92 6.05 -12.09
C GLY A 295 -12.90 7.35 -11.29
N ILE A 296 -13.45 8.45 -11.86
CA ILE A 296 -13.51 9.75 -11.17
C ILE A 296 -14.55 9.69 -10.04
N GLU A 297 -15.75 9.17 -10.33
CA GLU A 297 -16.83 9.07 -9.34
C GLU A 297 -16.42 8.14 -8.20
N ALA A 298 -15.91 6.95 -8.52
CA ALA A 298 -15.49 5.96 -7.53
C ALA A 298 -14.37 6.52 -6.63
N THR A 299 -13.34 7.12 -7.22
CA THR A 299 -12.22 7.68 -6.45
C THR A 299 -12.63 8.90 -5.63
N THR A 300 -13.56 9.74 -6.14
CA THR A 300 -14.10 10.87 -5.37
C THR A 300 -14.78 10.38 -4.08
N GLU A 301 -15.62 9.37 -4.18
CA GLU A 301 -16.31 8.81 -3.01
C GLU A 301 -15.31 8.07 -2.08
N PHE A 302 -14.30 7.43 -2.62
CA PHE A 302 -13.23 6.82 -1.84
C PHE A 302 -12.49 7.86 -0.99
N VAL A 303 -12.07 8.98 -1.58
CA VAL A 303 -11.43 10.10 -0.85
C VAL A 303 -12.34 10.61 0.27
N ARG A 304 -13.63 10.80 -0.02
CA ARG A 304 -14.61 11.28 0.97
C ARG A 304 -14.79 10.30 2.11
N MET A 305 -14.92 9.01 1.81
CA MET A 305 -15.11 7.97 2.81
C MET A 305 -13.89 7.85 3.73
N ASN A 306 -12.69 7.82 3.18
CA ASN A 306 -11.45 7.76 3.97
C ASN A 306 -11.34 8.93 4.94
N ASN A 307 -11.55 10.15 4.46
CA ASN A 307 -11.52 11.34 5.30
C ASN A 307 -12.65 11.34 6.36
N HIS A 308 -13.83 10.81 6.02
CA HIS A 308 -14.93 10.69 6.97
C HIS A 308 -14.59 9.69 8.08
N MET A 309 -14.09 8.51 7.73
CA MET A 309 -13.71 7.47 8.68
C MET A 309 -12.59 7.95 9.61
N MET A 310 -11.59 8.67 9.09
CA MET A 310 -10.52 9.26 9.90
C MET A 310 -11.07 10.26 10.91
N ARG A 311 -11.97 11.16 10.49
CA ARG A 311 -12.61 12.14 11.40
C ARG A 311 -13.50 11.44 12.44
N LEU A 312 -14.24 10.41 12.01
CA LEU A 312 -15.07 9.63 12.91
C LEU A 312 -14.23 8.94 13.98
N ALA A 313 -13.13 8.30 13.59
CA ALA A 313 -12.18 7.70 14.51
C ALA A 313 -11.60 8.73 15.49
N ALA A 314 -11.27 9.94 15.02
CA ALA A 314 -10.78 11.04 15.87
C ALA A 314 -11.82 11.53 16.89
N SER A 315 -13.11 11.39 16.60
CA SER A 315 -14.19 11.83 17.48
C SER A 315 -14.51 10.85 18.62
N LEU A 316 -13.98 9.63 18.56
CA LEU A 316 -14.21 8.61 19.60
C LEU A 316 -13.58 9.03 20.93
N PRO A 317 -14.14 8.65 22.08
CA PRO A 317 -13.58 8.96 23.41
C PRO A 317 -12.38 8.04 23.71
N HIS A 318 -11.22 8.37 23.14
CA HIS A 318 -10.00 7.56 23.12
C HIS A 318 -9.58 7.07 24.50
N ASP A 319 -9.52 7.96 25.50
CA ASP A 319 -9.07 7.58 26.84
C ASP A 319 -10.03 6.59 27.52
N LYS A 320 -11.34 6.79 27.33
CA LYS A 320 -12.35 5.88 27.85
C LYS A 320 -12.26 4.49 27.23
N ILE A 321 -12.03 4.41 25.92
CA ILE A 321 -11.83 3.13 25.24
C ILE A 321 -10.56 2.45 25.75
N LYS A 322 -9.45 3.19 25.87
CA LYS A 322 -8.18 2.66 26.41
C LYS A 322 -8.33 2.11 27.85
N GLU A 323 -9.08 2.81 28.71
CA GLU A 323 -9.32 2.32 30.08
C GLU A 323 -10.16 1.04 30.09
N LEU A 324 -11.15 0.93 29.21
CA LEU A 324 -11.93 -0.30 29.06
C LEU A 324 -11.08 -1.46 28.54
N GLN A 325 -10.15 -1.21 27.63
CA GLN A 325 -9.24 -2.26 27.10
C GLN A 325 -8.36 -2.91 28.18
N LYS A 326 -8.19 -2.31 29.33
CA LYS A 326 -7.47 -2.88 30.49
C LYS A 326 -8.32 -3.85 31.31
N GLN A 327 -9.59 -4.01 31.00
CA GLN A 327 -10.55 -4.78 31.77
C GLN A 327 -11.00 -6.02 31.00
N ASP A 328 -11.12 -7.14 31.69
CA ASP A 328 -11.74 -8.35 31.12
C ASP A 328 -13.24 -8.12 30.89
N GLY A 329 -13.80 -8.75 29.86
CA GLY A 329 -15.21 -8.63 29.55
C GLY A 329 -15.66 -7.28 29.01
N ASN A 330 -14.72 -6.47 28.51
CA ASN A 330 -14.95 -5.10 28.05
C ASN A 330 -15.80 -4.93 26.76
N PRO A 331 -15.94 -5.92 25.83
CA PRO A 331 -16.57 -5.66 24.54
C PRO A 331 -17.96 -5.03 24.59
N PRO A 332 -18.92 -5.45 25.47
CA PRO A 332 -20.21 -4.79 25.54
C PRO A 332 -20.16 -3.31 25.93
N HIS A 333 -19.18 -2.93 26.76
CA HIS A 333 -18.98 -1.55 27.18
C HIS A 333 -18.39 -0.69 26.05
N ILE A 334 -17.45 -1.24 25.27
CA ILE A 334 -16.88 -0.60 24.10
C ILE A 334 -17.97 -0.44 23.03
N TYR A 335 -18.72 -1.49 22.71
CA TYR A 335 -19.80 -1.41 21.72
C TYR A 335 -20.90 -0.43 22.07
N LYS A 336 -21.20 -0.26 23.38
CA LYS A 336 -22.11 0.81 23.82
C LYS A 336 -21.60 2.18 23.41
N ILE A 337 -20.30 2.47 23.64
CA ILE A 337 -19.68 3.73 23.25
C ILE A 337 -19.72 3.90 21.72
N LEU A 338 -19.32 2.88 20.97
CA LEU A 338 -19.31 2.94 19.51
C LEU A 338 -20.71 3.20 18.95
N ARG A 339 -21.74 2.52 19.47
CA ARG A 339 -23.13 2.77 19.08
C ARG A 339 -23.56 4.21 19.35
N GLU A 340 -23.27 4.73 20.54
CA GLU A 340 -23.64 6.10 20.94
C GLU A 340 -22.90 7.17 20.11
N CYS A 341 -21.65 6.92 19.72
CA CYS A 341 -20.85 7.87 18.92
C CYS A 341 -21.15 7.79 17.42
N VAL A 342 -21.32 6.57 16.87
CA VAL A 342 -21.35 6.31 15.43
C VAL A 342 -22.77 6.26 14.91
N LEU A 343 -23.66 5.51 15.57
CA LEU A 343 -25.01 5.28 15.07
C LEU A 343 -25.99 6.38 15.46
N LYS A 344 -25.70 7.14 16.50
CA LYS A 344 -26.56 8.20 17.08
C LYS A 344 -28.03 7.83 17.04
N ASP A 345 -28.78 7.99 18.07
CA ASP A 345 -30.20 7.63 18.06
C ASP A 345 -30.91 8.25 16.85
N ILE A 346 -31.34 7.35 15.92
CA ILE A 346 -32.15 7.70 14.76
C ILE A 346 -33.57 7.93 15.20
#